data_4268351cd9beebba8ffe524f9cf3a332
#
_entry.id   4268351cd9beebba8ffe524f9cf3a332
#
_cell.length_a   1.000
_cell.length_b   1.000
_cell.length_c   1.000
_cell.angle_alpha   90.00
_cell.angle_beta   90.00
_cell.angle_gamma   90.00
#
_symmetry.space_group_name_H-M   'P 1'
#
loop_
_entity.id
_entity.type
_entity.pdbx_description
1 polymer ?
#
loop_
_entity_poly.entity_id
_entity_poly.type
_entity_poly.pdbx_seq_one_letter_code
_entity_poly.pdbx_strand_id
1 'polypeptide(L)'
;MSDTIVEVRVPTPILQLGLDSEEVQHRVIEWLVLSLFTEDRISSGKAARLLNISRIDFLALLRKRGIAYVDYSEDELAEEFAAVDKLSPETE
;
A
#
# COMPACT_ATOMS: atom_id res chain seq x y z
N MET A 1 -13.86 -6.27 -7.86
CA MET A 1 -14.15 -5.08 -7.06
C MET A 1 -14.09 -3.86 -7.95
N SER A 2 -15.08 -3.03 -7.83
CA SER A 2 -15.14 -1.85 -8.69
C SER A 2 -14.43 -0.68 -8.00
N ASP A 3 -13.92 0.22 -8.83
CA ASP A 3 -13.24 1.41 -8.33
C ASP A 3 -14.21 2.56 -8.24
N THR A 4 -13.93 3.44 -7.31
CA THR A 4 -14.71 4.65 -7.14
C THR A 4 -13.87 5.83 -7.60
N ILE A 5 -14.49 6.73 -8.35
CA ILE A 5 -13.78 7.89 -8.85
C ILE A 5 -13.82 8.99 -7.80
N VAL A 6 -12.65 9.48 -7.44
CA VAL A 6 -12.51 10.57 -6.50
C VAL A 6 -11.70 11.67 -7.17
N GLU A 7 -12.24 12.88 -7.19
CA GLU A 7 -11.53 14.00 -7.78
C GLU A 7 -10.52 14.56 -6.80
N VAL A 8 -9.30 14.77 -7.28
CA VAL A 8 -8.25 15.38 -6.48
C VAL A 8 -7.72 16.58 -7.23
N ARG A 9 -7.69 17.71 -6.55
CA ARG A 9 -7.15 18.94 -7.13
C ARG A 9 -5.71 19.11 -6.68
N VAL A 10 -4.81 19.24 -7.63
CA VAL A 10 -3.41 19.46 -7.32
C VAL A 10 -2.98 20.82 -7.82
N PRO A 11 -2.04 21.46 -7.13
CA PRO A 11 -1.53 22.75 -7.63
C PRO A 11 -0.91 22.56 -9.01
N THR A 12 -1.20 23.50 -9.89
CA THR A 12 -0.70 23.43 -11.25
C THR A 12 0.81 23.25 -11.34
N PRO A 13 1.62 23.90 -10.48
CA PRO A 13 3.07 23.72 -10.56
C PRO A 13 3.52 22.26 -10.40
N ILE A 14 2.72 21.41 -9.73
CA ILE A 14 3.07 20.01 -9.61
C ILE A 14 3.11 19.35 -10.99
N LEU A 15 2.16 19.70 -11.85
CA LEU A 15 2.12 19.13 -13.19
C LEU A 15 3.28 19.62 -14.03
N GLN A 16 3.82 20.78 -13.70
CA GLN A 16 4.95 21.34 -14.44
C GLN A 16 6.26 20.64 -14.10
N LEU A 17 6.24 19.78 -13.08
CA LEU A 17 7.41 19.01 -12.70
C LEU A 17 7.53 17.70 -13.48
N GLY A 18 6.70 17.54 -14.51
CA GLY A 18 6.81 16.36 -15.37
C GLY A 18 5.88 15.23 -15.01
N LEU A 19 4.89 15.48 -14.16
CA LEU A 19 3.93 14.47 -13.78
C LEU A 19 2.66 14.62 -14.60
N ASP A 20 2.26 13.55 -15.28
CA ASP A 20 0.96 13.56 -15.95
C ASP A 20 -0.12 13.07 -14.98
N SER A 21 -1.36 13.08 -15.45
CA SER A 21 -2.47 12.72 -14.57
C SER A 21 -2.40 11.26 -14.11
N GLU A 22 -1.89 10.38 -14.95
CA GLU A 22 -1.75 8.99 -14.57
C GLU A 22 -0.71 8.82 -13.48
N GLU A 23 0.39 9.53 -13.60
CA GLU A 23 1.42 9.48 -12.57
C GLU A 23 0.92 10.07 -11.26
N VAL A 24 0.17 11.16 -11.34
CA VAL A 24 -0.41 11.76 -10.14
C VAL A 24 -1.35 10.77 -9.46
N GLN A 25 -2.21 10.12 -10.24
CA GLN A 25 -3.15 9.17 -9.68
C GLN A 25 -2.42 8.02 -8.99
N HIS A 26 -1.37 7.51 -9.62
CA HIS A 26 -0.60 6.42 -9.05
C HIS A 26 0.03 6.83 -7.72
N ARG A 27 0.61 8.02 -7.67
CA ARG A 27 1.25 8.49 -6.46
C ARG A 27 0.25 8.75 -5.34
N VAL A 28 -0.94 9.26 -5.71
CA VAL A 28 -1.96 9.50 -4.71
C VAL A 28 -2.38 8.19 -4.06
N ILE A 29 -2.61 7.16 -4.86
CA ILE A 29 -3.03 5.87 -4.32
C ILE A 29 -1.93 5.28 -3.45
N GLU A 30 -0.70 5.32 -3.92
CA GLU A 30 0.42 4.81 -3.14
C GLU A 30 0.50 5.54 -1.80
N TRP A 31 0.38 6.86 -1.82
CA TRP A 31 0.50 7.64 -0.61
C TRP A 31 -0.64 7.39 0.36
N LEU A 32 -1.85 7.21 -0.18
CA LEU A 32 -2.99 6.87 0.67
C LEU A 32 -2.76 5.55 1.38
N VAL A 33 -2.30 4.55 0.64
CA VAL A 33 -2.06 3.24 1.24
C VAL A 33 -0.96 3.35 2.30
N LEU A 34 0.11 4.08 1.99
CA LEU A 34 1.18 4.24 2.96
C LEU A 34 0.70 4.95 4.22
N SER A 35 -0.12 5.98 4.07
CA SER A 35 -0.60 6.70 5.24
C SER A 35 -1.53 5.83 6.08
N LEU A 36 -2.38 5.04 5.44
CA LEU A 36 -3.26 4.14 6.18
C LEU A 36 -2.45 3.09 6.92
N PHE A 37 -1.37 2.63 6.31
CA PHE A 37 -0.52 1.66 6.98
C PHE A 37 0.19 2.29 8.19
N THR A 38 0.71 3.49 8.04
CA THR A 38 1.41 4.14 9.15
C THR A 38 0.48 4.51 10.28
N GLU A 39 -0.81 4.67 9.99
CA GLU A 39 -1.82 4.94 11.02
C GLU A 39 -2.38 3.65 11.62
N ASP A 40 -1.80 2.52 11.28
CA ASP A 40 -2.23 1.21 11.80
C ASP A 40 -3.66 0.86 11.40
N ARG A 41 -4.12 1.37 10.28
CA ARG A 41 -5.48 1.09 9.81
C ARG A 41 -5.54 -0.11 8.90
N ILE A 42 -4.42 -0.50 8.31
CA ILE A 42 -4.35 -1.68 7.47
C ILE A 42 -3.03 -2.39 7.74
N SER A 43 -3.03 -3.70 7.48
CA SER A 43 -1.82 -4.49 7.62
C SER A 43 -0.94 -4.35 6.40
N SER A 44 0.30 -4.80 6.52
CA SER A 44 1.20 -4.79 5.36
C SER A 44 0.68 -5.68 4.25
N GLY A 45 0.05 -6.79 4.59
CA GLY A 45 -0.52 -7.66 3.58
C GLY A 45 -1.65 -6.99 2.82
N LYS A 46 -2.53 -6.30 3.55
CA LYS A 46 -3.62 -5.60 2.90
C LYS A 46 -3.10 -4.44 2.08
N ALA A 47 -2.10 -3.72 2.60
CA ALA A 47 -1.51 -2.62 1.85
C ALA A 47 -0.92 -3.10 0.53
N ALA A 48 -0.21 -4.20 0.58
CA ALA A 48 0.39 -4.77 -0.63
C ALA A 48 -0.70 -5.13 -1.65
N ARG A 49 -1.78 -5.71 -1.19
CA ARG A 49 -2.87 -6.06 -2.09
C ARG A 49 -3.51 -4.82 -2.72
N LEU A 50 -3.69 -3.78 -1.93
CA LEU A 50 -4.27 -2.55 -2.46
C LEU A 50 -3.37 -1.93 -3.53
N LEU A 51 -2.08 -2.12 -3.41
CA LEU A 51 -1.13 -1.62 -4.40
C LEU A 51 -0.83 -2.66 -5.49
N ASN A 52 -1.41 -3.85 -5.37
CA ASN A 52 -1.22 -4.91 -6.34
C ASN A 52 0.25 -5.33 -6.45
N ILE A 53 0.91 -5.43 -5.33
CA ILE A 53 2.32 -5.86 -5.27
C ILE A 53 2.42 -6.92 -4.17
N SER A 54 3.58 -7.58 -4.11
CA SER A 54 3.80 -8.56 -3.07
C SER A 54 4.08 -7.85 -1.75
N ARG A 55 3.92 -8.59 -0.65
CA ARG A 55 4.21 -8.04 0.66
C ARG A 55 5.68 -7.65 0.78
N ILE A 56 6.56 -8.45 0.21
CA ILE A 56 7.99 -8.16 0.24
C ILE A 56 8.26 -6.85 -0.51
N ASP A 57 7.60 -6.69 -1.66
CA ASP A 57 7.75 -5.46 -2.42
C ASP A 57 7.22 -4.26 -1.63
N PHE A 58 6.15 -4.45 -0.88
CA PHE A 58 5.62 -3.37 -0.07
C PHE A 58 6.61 -2.97 1.02
N LEU A 59 7.22 -3.94 1.67
CA LEU A 59 8.21 -3.64 2.70
C LEU A 59 9.43 -2.94 2.11
N ALA A 60 9.81 -3.33 0.91
CA ALA A 60 10.90 -2.65 0.21
C ALA A 60 10.50 -1.21 -0.12
N LEU A 61 9.25 -1.00 -0.46
CA LEU A 61 8.74 0.34 -0.74
C LEU A 61 8.83 1.22 0.50
N LEU A 62 8.44 0.68 1.65
CA LEU A 62 8.55 1.42 2.90
C LEU A 62 9.98 1.86 3.15
N ARG A 63 10.91 0.95 2.93
CA ARG A 63 12.32 1.24 3.12
C ARG A 63 12.79 2.33 2.15
N LYS A 64 12.37 2.21 0.90
CA LYS A 64 12.73 3.18 -0.12
C LYS A 64 12.22 4.57 0.22
N ARG A 65 11.03 4.64 0.81
CA ARG A 65 10.43 5.92 1.18
C ARG A 65 10.90 6.43 2.53
N GLY A 66 11.74 5.67 3.21
CA GLY A 66 12.23 6.09 4.52
C GLY A 66 11.18 6.05 5.60
N ILE A 67 10.17 5.21 5.43
CA ILE A 67 9.08 5.10 6.39
C ILE A 67 9.43 4.03 7.40
N ALA A 68 9.46 4.42 8.67
CA ALA A 68 9.69 3.46 9.73
C ALA A 68 8.45 2.61 9.92
N TYR A 69 8.65 1.34 10.17
CA TYR A 69 7.54 0.44 10.43
C TYR A 69 7.97 -0.56 11.48
N VAL A 70 6.97 -1.09 12.17
CA VAL A 70 7.23 -2.09 13.18
C VAL A 70 7.46 -3.43 12.49
N ASP A 71 8.60 -4.05 12.78
CA ASP A 71 8.87 -5.37 12.27
C ASP A 71 7.95 -6.35 12.98
N TYR A 72 7.32 -7.22 12.21
CA TYR A 72 6.55 -8.28 12.81
C TYR A 72 7.48 -9.26 13.50
N SER A 73 7.06 -9.74 14.65
CA SER A 73 7.76 -10.84 15.28
C SER A 73 7.59 -12.08 14.43
N GLU A 74 8.44 -13.06 14.67
CA GLU A 74 8.29 -14.32 13.95
C GLU A 74 6.94 -14.95 14.20
N ASP A 75 6.43 -14.79 15.41
CA ASP A 75 5.11 -15.32 15.72
C ASP A 75 4.03 -14.65 14.89
N GLU A 76 4.12 -13.34 14.74
CA GLU A 76 3.13 -12.62 13.95
C GLU A 76 3.20 -13.04 12.49
N LEU A 77 4.40 -13.21 11.97
CA LEU A 77 4.55 -13.67 10.60
C LEU A 77 4.00 -15.07 10.42
N ALA A 78 4.28 -15.95 11.38
CA ALA A 78 3.76 -17.30 11.32
C ALA A 78 2.24 -17.31 11.34
N GLU A 79 1.65 -16.49 12.19
CA GLU A 79 0.21 -16.36 12.26
C GLU A 79 -0.37 -15.91 10.94
N GLU A 80 0.28 -14.93 10.32
CA GLU A 80 -0.19 -14.39 9.06
C GLU A 80 -0.15 -15.45 7.97
N PHE A 81 0.94 -16.19 7.91
CA PHE A 81 1.05 -17.26 6.93
C PHE A 81 0.04 -18.37 7.20
N ALA A 82 -0.15 -18.73 8.46
CA ALA A 82 -1.13 -19.74 8.82
C ALA A 82 -2.53 -19.31 8.46
N ALA A 83 -2.85 -18.05 8.67
CA ALA A 83 -4.15 -17.52 8.32
C ALA A 83 -4.38 -17.60 6.81
N VAL A 84 -3.37 -17.26 6.03
CA VAL A 84 -3.48 -17.35 4.59
C VAL A 84 -3.73 -18.79 4.16
N ASP A 85 -2.99 -19.73 4.74
CA ASP A 85 -3.18 -21.14 4.42
C ASP A 85 -4.57 -21.61 4.76
N LYS A 86 -5.05 -21.23 5.94
CA LYS A 86 -6.35 -21.70 6.40
C LYS A 86 -7.48 -21.09 5.63
N LEU A 87 -7.35 -19.82 5.28
CA LEU A 87 -8.41 -19.10 4.62
C LEU A 87 -8.50 -19.41 3.15
N SER A 88 -7.48 -20.02 2.63
CA SER A 88 -7.39 -20.39 1.23
C SER A 88 -7.33 -19.15 0.34
N PRO A 89 -6.96 -19.35 -0.92
CA PRO A 89 -6.64 -18.20 -1.79
C PRO A 89 -7.78 -17.25 -2.06
N GLU A 90 -8.99 -17.74 -1.98
CA GLU A 90 -10.11 -16.89 -2.38
C GLU A 90 -10.38 -15.80 -1.37
N THR A 91 -9.80 -15.84 -0.20
CA THR A 91 -10.05 -14.82 0.79
C THR A 91 -9.34 -13.52 0.50
N GLU A 92 -8.68 -13.47 -0.60
CA GLU A 92 -7.96 -12.27 -1.00
C GLU A 92 -8.82 -11.17 -1.54
#